data_4554e2b7fdf59b0ee484c07678959c97
#
_entry.id   4554e2b7fdf59b0ee484c07678959c97
#
_cell.length_a   1.000
_cell.length_b   1.000
_cell.length_c   1.000
_cell.angle_alpha   90.00
_cell.angle_beta   90.00
_cell.angle_gamma   90.00
#
_symmetry.space_group_name_H-M   'P 1'
#
loop_
_entity.id
_entity.type
_entity.pdbx_description
1 polymer ?
#
loop_
_entity_poly.entity_id
_entity_poly.type
_entity_poly.pdbx_seq_one_letter_code
_entity_poly.pdbx_strand_id
1 'polypeptide(L)'
;SRGRGTPLAVILPGITGSHLAVGKNRVWVSPFGICTRGVKSLALGRTQITEDGVVWLYYGALCDHLARSHEVVAMPYDWRLSLQDLGARLAARLTALLAQDDSRPLHIVGHSMGGLVARMALAQSPELMRGFLAHPESRFLMLGTPNGGSWQMGLALLGRTRTVKALALLSPHDDIGDI
;
A
#
# COMPACT_ATOMS: atom_id res chain seq x y z
N SER A 1 -31.53 1.45 19.31
CA SER A 1 -30.58 1.97 18.35
C SER A 1 -29.18 1.71 18.89
N ARG A 2 -28.47 0.74 18.33
CA ARG A 2 -27.02 0.57 18.61
C ARG A 2 -26.36 1.90 18.21
N GLY A 3 -25.65 2.53 19.12
CA GLY A 3 -24.91 3.75 18.84
C GLY A 3 -24.02 3.50 17.60
N ARG A 4 -24.01 4.42 16.64
CA ARG A 4 -23.15 4.31 15.46
C ARG A 4 -21.71 4.33 15.96
N GLY A 5 -20.99 3.22 15.84
CA GLY A 5 -19.57 3.16 16.16
C GLY A 5 -18.80 4.15 15.29
N THR A 6 -17.67 4.66 15.78
CA THR A 6 -16.78 5.52 15.00
C THR A 6 -16.36 4.78 13.72
N PRO A 7 -16.54 5.35 12.50
CA PRO A 7 -16.15 4.71 11.26
C PRO A 7 -14.67 4.34 11.24
N LEU A 8 -14.35 3.18 10.65
CA LEU A 8 -12.98 2.74 10.44
C LEU A 8 -12.49 3.23 9.08
N ALA A 9 -11.44 4.05 9.03
CA ALA A 9 -10.77 4.46 7.81
C ALA A 9 -9.47 3.68 7.61
N VAL A 10 -9.41 2.88 6.54
CA VAL A 10 -8.21 2.13 6.16
C VAL A 10 -7.53 2.84 5.01
N ILE A 11 -6.28 3.26 5.22
CA ILE A 11 -5.48 3.99 4.23
C ILE A 11 -4.48 3.03 3.58
N LEU A 12 -4.57 2.88 2.27
CA LEU A 12 -3.68 2.07 1.46
C LEU A 12 -2.79 2.98 0.61
N PRO A 13 -1.47 2.95 0.83
CA PRO A 13 -0.54 3.80 0.10
C PRO A 13 -0.41 3.38 -1.38
N GLY A 14 0.18 4.25 -2.20
CA GLY A 14 0.60 3.93 -3.57
C GLY A 14 1.89 3.09 -3.60
N ILE A 15 2.33 2.75 -4.81
CA ILE A 15 3.65 2.17 -5.04
C ILE A 15 4.72 3.05 -4.37
N THR A 16 5.71 2.44 -3.74
CA THR A 16 6.76 3.12 -2.96
C THR A 16 6.29 3.87 -1.70
N GLY A 17 5.00 3.85 -1.41
CA GLY A 17 4.40 4.57 -0.28
C GLY A 17 4.47 3.85 1.07
N SER A 18 4.98 2.60 1.11
CA SER A 18 5.32 1.87 2.33
C SER A 18 6.83 1.82 2.52
N HIS A 19 7.28 1.92 3.77
CA HIS A 19 8.66 1.58 4.11
C HIS A 19 8.84 0.07 4.06
N LEU A 20 10.00 -0.35 3.53
CA LEU A 20 10.41 -1.75 3.49
C LEU A 20 11.71 -1.91 4.28
N ALA A 21 11.79 -2.98 5.08
CA ALA A 21 12.93 -3.27 5.94
C ALA A 21 13.44 -4.70 5.78
N VAL A 22 14.75 -4.90 6.00
CA VAL A 22 15.41 -6.18 6.16
C VAL A 22 15.80 -6.34 7.61
N GLY A 23 15.12 -7.19 8.34
CA GLY A 23 15.23 -7.26 9.80
C GLY A 23 14.87 -5.91 10.44
N LYS A 24 15.79 -5.31 11.20
CA LYS A 24 15.59 -3.99 11.84
C LYS A 24 16.04 -2.80 10.97
N ASN A 25 16.53 -3.05 9.77
CA ASN A 25 17.11 -1.99 8.93
C ASN A 25 16.15 -1.62 7.81
N ARG A 26 15.62 -0.38 7.85
CA ARG A 26 14.83 0.18 6.78
C ARG A 26 15.70 0.35 5.52
N VAL A 27 15.22 -0.23 4.41
CA VAL A 27 15.87 -0.14 3.09
C VAL A 27 15.17 0.90 2.23
N TRP A 28 13.84 0.87 2.20
CA TRP A 28 13.00 1.83 1.47
C TRP A 28 12.08 2.61 2.45
N VAL A 29 11.94 3.94 2.47
CA VAL A 29 12.79 4.98 1.87
C VAL A 29 13.85 5.36 2.90
N SER A 30 15.09 5.00 2.66
CA SER A 30 16.22 5.43 3.47
C SER A 30 17.36 5.80 2.54
N PRO A 31 17.77 7.08 2.44
CA PRO A 31 18.90 7.46 1.62
C PRO A 31 20.16 6.67 1.98
N PHE A 32 20.36 6.45 3.28
CA PHE A 32 21.49 5.64 3.77
C PHE A 32 21.36 4.16 3.36
N GLY A 33 20.14 3.58 3.47
CA GLY A 33 19.89 2.19 3.07
C GLY A 33 20.11 1.95 1.58
N ILE A 34 19.68 2.88 0.72
CA ILE A 34 19.88 2.80 -0.73
C ILE A 34 21.37 2.96 -1.07
N CYS A 35 22.08 3.92 -0.47
CA CYS A 35 23.51 4.15 -0.73
C CYS A 35 24.41 3.01 -0.24
N THR A 36 24.06 2.31 0.85
CA THR A 36 24.92 1.28 1.45
C THR A 36 24.63 -0.13 0.95
N ARG A 37 23.37 -0.44 0.61
CA ARG A 37 22.91 -1.80 0.24
C ARG A 37 22.46 -1.92 -1.21
N GLY A 38 22.32 -0.78 -1.90
CA GLY A 38 21.89 -0.70 -3.27
C GLY A 38 20.42 -1.09 -3.51
N VAL A 39 19.93 -0.83 -4.70
CA VAL A 39 18.58 -1.22 -5.15
C VAL A 39 18.44 -2.75 -5.25
N LYS A 40 19.56 -3.48 -5.42
CA LYS A 40 19.58 -4.96 -5.44
C LYS A 40 19.00 -5.62 -4.19
N SER A 41 19.08 -4.95 -3.03
CA SER A 41 18.43 -5.46 -1.81
C SER A 41 16.90 -5.48 -1.88
N LEU A 42 16.33 -4.74 -2.83
CA LEU A 42 14.89 -4.72 -3.12
C LEU A 42 14.47 -5.77 -4.17
N ALA A 43 15.40 -6.52 -4.75
CA ALA A 43 15.06 -7.57 -5.71
C ALA A 43 14.22 -8.68 -5.06
N LEU A 44 13.19 -9.14 -5.77
CA LEU A 44 12.34 -10.23 -5.30
C LEU A 44 13.15 -11.53 -5.13
N GLY A 45 12.82 -12.30 -4.09
CA GLY A 45 13.41 -13.62 -3.83
C GLY A 45 14.80 -13.62 -3.20
N ARG A 46 15.49 -12.48 -3.07
CA ARG A 46 16.85 -12.43 -2.52
C ARG A 46 16.91 -12.14 -1.01
N THR A 47 15.91 -11.45 -0.48
CA THR A 47 15.92 -10.98 0.91
C THR A 47 14.53 -11.02 1.51
N GLN A 48 14.42 -11.49 2.77
CA GLN A 48 13.16 -11.42 3.50
C GLN A 48 12.91 -9.95 3.87
N ILE A 49 11.90 -9.35 3.24
CA ILE A 49 11.48 -7.97 3.48
C ILE A 49 10.19 -7.95 4.28
N THR A 50 10.13 -6.99 5.20
CA THR A 50 8.96 -6.69 6.02
C THR A 50 8.50 -5.26 5.78
N GLU A 51 7.20 -5.03 5.88
CA GLU A 51 6.62 -3.70 5.83
C GLU A 51 6.84 -2.97 7.17
N ASP A 52 7.41 -1.77 7.12
CA ASP A 52 7.77 -0.97 8.31
C ASP A 52 7.03 0.38 8.32
N GLY A 53 5.71 0.33 8.18
CA GLY A 53 4.84 1.50 8.18
C GLY A 53 4.69 2.19 6.81
N VAL A 54 3.81 3.17 6.77
CA VAL A 54 3.61 4.03 5.59
C VAL A 54 4.58 5.21 5.62
N VAL A 55 4.91 5.77 4.46
CA VAL A 55 5.73 6.98 4.35
C VAL A 55 4.92 8.17 4.88
N TRP A 56 5.12 8.51 6.15
CA TRP A 56 4.32 9.50 6.89
C TRP A 56 4.32 10.88 6.23
N LEU A 57 5.42 11.25 5.58
CA LEU A 57 5.52 12.50 4.83
C LEU A 57 4.39 12.66 3.79
N TYR A 58 3.92 11.56 3.20
CA TYR A 58 2.87 11.60 2.18
C TYR A 58 1.47 11.41 2.74
N TYR A 59 1.33 10.62 3.82
CA TYR A 59 0.02 10.19 4.32
C TYR A 59 -0.36 10.77 5.67
N GLY A 60 0.60 11.37 6.41
CA GLY A 60 0.37 11.88 7.75
C GLY A 60 -0.77 12.90 7.81
N ALA A 61 -0.73 13.92 6.96
CA ALA A 61 -1.78 14.95 6.93
C ALA A 61 -3.18 14.38 6.63
N LEU A 62 -3.28 13.37 5.75
CA LEU A 62 -4.54 12.67 5.47
C LEU A 62 -5.01 11.86 6.68
N CYS A 63 -4.10 11.13 7.32
CA CYS A 63 -4.41 10.36 8.53
C CYS A 63 -4.88 11.28 9.67
N ASP A 64 -4.18 12.38 9.91
CA ASP A 64 -4.53 13.38 10.95
C ASP A 64 -5.88 14.04 10.65
N HIS A 65 -6.18 14.32 9.40
CA HIS A 65 -7.46 14.87 9.00
C HIS A 65 -8.60 13.88 9.28
N LEU A 66 -8.46 12.63 8.88
CA LEU A 66 -9.47 11.60 9.06
C LEU A 66 -9.63 11.20 10.53
N ALA A 67 -8.57 11.24 11.34
CA ALA A 67 -8.60 10.91 12.76
C ALA A 67 -9.53 11.81 13.57
N ARG A 68 -9.98 12.95 13.02
CA ARG A 68 -10.97 13.83 13.65
C ARG A 68 -12.37 13.21 13.72
N SER A 69 -12.66 12.23 12.86
CA SER A 69 -14.00 11.63 12.71
C SER A 69 -13.98 10.11 12.52
N HIS A 70 -12.80 9.50 12.39
CA HIS A 70 -12.61 8.08 12.11
C HIS A 70 -11.55 7.50 13.05
N GLU A 71 -11.65 6.21 13.31
CA GLU A 71 -10.48 5.42 13.69
C GLU A 71 -9.68 5.16 12.42
N VAL A 72 -8.39 5.55 12.41
CA VAL A 72 -7.55 5.47 11.20
C VAL A 72 -6.53 4.36 11.32
N VAL A 73 -6.51 3.47 10.35
CA VAL A 73 -5.53 2.41 10.21
C VAL A 73 -4.79 2.57 8.89
N ALA A 74 -3.54 3.03 8.93
CA ALA A 74 -2.66 3.01 7.77
C ALA A 74 -2.09 1.59 7.59
N MET A 75 -2.35 0.97 6.43
CA MET A 75 -1.91 -0.40 6.13
C MET A 75 -0.77 -0.37 5.12
N PRO A 76 0.49 -0.52 5.57
CA PRO A 76 1.61 -0.72 4.67
C PRO A 76 1.52 -2.10 4.01
N TYR A 77 2.13 -2.23 2.85
CA TYR A 77 2.29 -3.49 2.13
C TYR A 77 3.56 -3.48 1.30
N ASP A 78 4.08 -4.67 0.99
CA ASP A 78 5.23 -4.82 0.10
C ASP A 78 4.80 -4.61 -1.36
N TRP A 79 4.93 -3.37 -1.83
CA TRP A 79 4.50 -2.92 -3.15
C TRP A 79 5.23 -3.58 -4.33
N ARG A 80 6.21 -4.46 -4.09
CA ARG A 80 6.92 -5.26 -5.10
C ARG A 80 6.15 -6.53 -5.47
N LEU A 81 5.25 -6.98 -4.59
CA LEU A 81 4.48 -8.21 -4.78
C LEU A 81 3.36 -8.04 -5.81
N SER A 82 2.85 -9.17 -6.29
CA SER A 82 1.72 -9.18 -7.21
C SER A 82 0.45 -8.60 -6.58
N LEU A 83 -0.42 -7.99 -7.40
CA LEU A 83 -1.72 -7.49 -6.91
C LEU A 83 -2.58 -8.62 -6.35
N GLN A 84 -2.45 -9.84 -6.87
CA GLN A 84 -3.15 -11.02 -6.39
C GLN A 84 -2.75 -11.35 -4.96
N ASP A 85 -1.45 -11.45 -4.67
CA ASP A 85 -0.94 -11.74 -3.33
C ASP A 85 -1.29 -10.64 -2.34
N LEU A 86 -1.14 -9.37 -2.77
CA LEU A 86 -1.48 -8.20 -1.96
C LEU A 86 -2.97 -8.15 -1.66
N GLY A 87 -3.81 -8.44 -2.65
CA GLY A 87 -5.26 -8.52 -2.49
C GLY A 87 -5.67 -9.58 -1.46
N ALA A 88 -5.11 -10.78 -1.55
CA ALA A 88 -5.38 -11.86 -0.61
C ALA A 88 -4.96 -11.51 0.83
N ARG A 89 -3.76 -10.94 1.00
CA ARG A 89 -3.26 -10.48 2.31
C ARG A 89 -4.14 -9.37 2.90
N LEU A 90 -4.52 -8.39 2.07
CA LEU A 90 -5.40 -7.30 2.49
C LEU A 90 -6.78 -7.83 2.87
N ALA A 91 -7.35 -8.74 2.07
CA ALA A 91 -8.65 -9.34 2.37
C ALA A 91 -8.67 -10.00 3.74
N ALA A 92 -7.66 -10.82 4.05
CA ALA A 92 -7.53 -11.47 5.36
C ALA A 92 -7.45 -10.44 6.51
N ARG A 93 -6.66 -9.36 6.35
CA ARG A 93 -6.52 -8.30 7.36
C ARG A 93 -7.84 -7.54 7.57
N LEU A 94 -8.54 -7.17 6.50
CA LEU A 94 -9.82 -6.45 6.58
C LEU A 94 -10.92 -7.32 7.17
N THR A 95 -11.00 -8.60 6.79
CA THR A 95 -11.95 -9.55 7.39
C THR A 95 -11.71 -9.69 8.89
N ALA A 96 -10.45 -9.79 9.33
CA ALA A 96 -10.12 -9.85 10.75
C ALA A 96 -10.49 -8.56 11.51
N LEU A 97 -10.37 -7.38 10.89
CA LEU A 97 -10.81 -6.10 11.48
C LEU A 97 -12.33 -6.01 11.60
N LEU A 98 -13.05 -6.41 10.56
CA LEU A 98 -14.53 -6.42 10.59
C LEU A 98 -15.07 -7.43 11.61
N ALA A 99 -14.38 -8.54 11.84
CA ALA A 99 -14.76 -9.53 12.84
C ALA A 99 -14.64 -8.99 14.29
N GLN A 100 -13.83 -7.97 14.54
CA GLN A 100 -13.70 -7.34 15.86
C GLN A 100 -14.89 -6.43 16.19
N ASP A 101 -15.42 -5.74 15.19
CA ASP A 101 -16.57 -4.86 15.32
C ASP A 101 -17.25 -4.70 13.94
N ASP A 102 -18.32 -5.43 13.73
CA ASP A 102 -19.12 -5.43 12.51
C ASP A 102 -20.17 -4.30 12.45
N SER A 103 -20.31 -3.54 13.52
CA SER A 103 -21.32 -2.49 13.66
C SER A 103 -20.92 -1.15 13.07
N ARG A 104 -19.64 -0.97 12.70
CA ARG A 104 -19.09 0.29 12.19
C ARG A 104 -18.85 0.26 10.69
N PRO A 105 -19.06 1.38 9.98
CA PRO A 105 -18.80 1.45 8.55
C PRO A 105 -17.28 1.35 8.27
N LEU A 106 -16.93 0.63 7.21
CA LEU A 106 -15.57 0.54 6.70
C LEU A 106 -15.38 1.51 5.54
N HIS A 107 -14.47 2.47 5.72
CA HIS A 107 -14.04 3.38 4.67
C HIS A 107 -12.65 2.97 4.18
N ILE A 108 -12.53 2.52 2.95
CA ILE A 108 -11.26 2.18 2.32
C ILE A 108 -10.82 3.36 1.47
N VAL A 109 -9.64 3.90 1.74
CA VAL A 109 -9.04 4.99 0.96
C VAL A 109 -7.76 4.46 0.31
N GLY A 110 -7.83 4.17 -0.99
CA GLY A 110 -6.70 3.64 -1.77
C GLY A 110 -6.08 4.72 -2.65
N HIS A 111 -4.82 5.05 -2.40
CA HIS A 111 -4.06 5.95 -3.27
C HIS A 111 -3.31 5.16 -4.34
N SER A 112 -3.44 5.58 -5.61
CA SER A 112 -2.70 5.00 -6.73
C SER A 112 -2.83 3.46 -6.77
N MET A 113 -1.72 2.70 -6.68
CA MET A 113 -1.69 1.24 -6.60
C MET A 113 -2.53 0.68 -5.44
N GLY A 114 -2.63 1.40 -4.30
CA GLY A 114 -3.43 0.97 -3.15
C GLY A 114 -4.91 0.78 -3.48
N GLY A 115 -5.45 1.57 -4.43
CA GLY A 115 -6.80 1.36 -4.93
C GLY A 115 -6.94 0.06 -5.74
N LEU A 116 -5.91 -0.34 -6.49
CA LEU A 116 -5.90 -1.63 -7.21
C LEU A 116 -5.84 -2.81 -6.23
N VAL A 117 -5.01 -2.69 -5.19
CA VAL A 117 -4.91 -3.71 -4.12
C VAL A 117 -6.25 -3.88 -3.41
N ALA A 118 -6.94 -2.77 -3.06
CA ALA A 118 -8.27 -2.82 -2.45
C ALA A 118 -9.32 -3.47 -3.37
N ARG A 119 -9.32 -3.11 -4.64
CA ARG A 119 -10.21 -3.76 -5.63
C ARG A 119 -9.98 -5.25 -5.72
N MET A 120 -8.71 -5.67 -5.76
CA MET A 120 -8.34 -7.08 -5.80
C MET A 120 -8.81 -7.81 -4.53
N ALA A 121 -8.62 -7.21 -3.36
CA ALA A 121 -9.08 -7.77 -2.08
C ALA A 121 -10.60 -8.00 -2.07
N LEU A 122 -11.37 -7.00 -2.47
CA LEU A 122 -12.82 -7.09 -2.54
C LEU A 122 -13.30 -8.11 -3.59
N ALA A 123 -12.60 -8.21 -4.74
CA ALA A 123 -12.95 -9.13 -5.80
C ALA A 123 -12.64 -10.60 -5.47
N GLN A 124 -11.56 -10.85 -4.73
CA GLN A 124 -11.12 -12.20 -4.37
C GLN A 124 -11.80 -12.79 -3.14
N SER A 125 -12.37 -11.94 -2.27
CA SER A 125 -13.00 -12.36 -1.01
C SER A 125 -14.49 -12.03 -0.98
N PRO A 126 -15.38 -13.00 -1.31
CA PRO A 126 -16.83 -12.81 -1.17
C PRO A 126 -17.26 -12.52 0.28
N GLU A 127 -16.54 -13.02 1.26
CA GLU A 127 -16.78 -12.74 2.68
C GLU A 127 -16.51 -11.27 3.01
N LEU A 128 -15.34 -10.75 2.63
CA LEU A 128 -15.02 -9.34 2.79
C LEU A 128 -16.02 -8.45 2.06
N MET A 129 -16.36 -8.79 0.81
CA MET A 129 -17.32 -8.03 0.03
C MET A 129 -18.69 -7.98 0.73
N ARG A 130 -19.18 -9.10 1.25
CA ARG A 130 -20.44 -9.14 2.01
C ARG A 130 -20.38 -8.27 3.25
N GLY A 131 -19.30 -8.39 4.05
CA GLY A 131 -19.10 -7.55 5.24
C GLY A 131 -19.04 -6.06 4.91
N PHE A 132 -18.32 -5.70 3.84
CA PHE A 132 -18.22 -4.33 3.36
C PHE A 132 -19.61 -3.76 2.94
N LEU A 133 -20.40 -4.54 2.20
CA LEU A 133 -21.73 -4.14 1.72
C LEU A 133 -22.81 -4.20 2.80
N ALA A 134 -22.61 -4.95 3.88
CA ALA A 134 -23.57 -5.07 4.98
C ALA A 134 -23.81 -3.73 5.69
N HIS A 135 -22.84 -2.82 5.66
CA HIS A 135 -23.01 -1.49 6.25
C HIS A 135 -23.26 -0.43 5.16
N PRO A 136 -24.43 0.24 5.13
CA PRO A 136 -24.80 1.16 4.04
C PRO A 136 -23.93 2.41 3.96
N GLU A 137 -23.20 2.74 5.03
CA GLU A 137 -22.28 3.88 5.07
C GLU A 137 -20.83 3.50 4.72
N SER A 138 -20.53 2.21 4.45
CA SER A 138 -19.21 1.82 3.96
C SER A 138 -18.89 2.47 2.62
N ARG A 139 -17.63 2.90 2.44
CA ARG A 139 -17.19 3.63 1.24
C ARG A 139 -15.83 3.14 0.78
N PHE A 140 -15.67 3.08 -0.53
CA PHE A 140 -14.37 2.86 -1.14
C PHE A 140 -14.02 4.06 -2.01
N LEU A 141 -12.98 4.80 -1.61
CA LEU A 141 -12.46 5.96 -2.29
C LEU A 141 -11.13 5.63 -2.96
N MET A 142 -11.03 5.88 -4.25
CA MET A 142 -9.80 5.72 -5.04
C MET A 142 -9.23 7.08 -5.40
N LEU A 143 -8.01 7.37 -4.94
CA LEU A 143 -7.29 8.61 -5.20
C LEU A 143 -6.22 8.37 -6.27
N GLY A 144 -6.45 8.82 -7.50
CA GLY A 144 -5.49 8.66 -8.60
C GLY A 144 -5.17 7.20 -8.95
N THR A 145 -6.08 6.27 -8.70
CA THR A 145 -5.89 4.84 -9.00
C THR A 145 -5.89 4.60 -10.51
N PRO A 146 -4.86 3.97 -11.09
CA PRO A 146 -4.73 3.76 -12.53
C PRO A 146 -5.58 2.56 -13.01
N ASN A 147 -6.91 2.67 -12.93
CA ASN A 147 -7.84 1.59 -13.27
C ASN A 147 -7.78 1.11 -14.73
N GLY A 148 -7.36 1.98 -15.64
CA GLY A 148 -7.15 1.69 -17.06
C GLY A 148 -5.67 1.48 -17.45
N GLY A 149 -4.79 1.33 -16.47
CA GLY A 149 -3.35 1.24 -16.70
C GLY A 149 -2.62 2.57 -16.46
N SER A 150 -1.30 2.56 -16.62
CA SER A 150 -0.44 3.72 -16.39
C SER A 150 0.70 3.80 -17.40
N TRP A 151 0.76 4.88 -18.17
CA TRP A 151 1.90 5.21 -19.03
C TRP A 151 3.21 5.32 -18.23
N GLN A 152 3.14 5.82 -17.01
CA GLN A 152 4.29 5.95 -16.11
C GLN A 152 4.98 4.60 -15.85
N MET A 153 4.20 3.53 -15.71
CA MET A 153 4.74 2.17 -15.53
C MET A 153 5.47 1.70 -16.79
N GLY A 154 4.90 1.93 -17.98
CA GLY A 154 5.59 1.62 -19.25
C GLY A 154 6.90 2.37 -19.39
N LEU A 155 6.92 3.67 -19.04
CA LEU A 155 8.15 4.47 -19.05
C LEU A 155 9.16 4.03 -17.99
N ALA A 156 8.70 3.56 -16.83
CA ALA A 156 9.56 3.02 -15.77
C ALA A 156 10.26 1.74 -16.23
N LEU A 157 9.52 0.79 -16.82
CA LEU A 157 10.06 -0.44 -17.37
C LEU A 157 11.09 -0.20 -18.49
N LEU A 158 10.94 0.90 -19.24
CA LEU A 158 11.90 1.32 -20.27
C LEU A 158 13.07 2.16 -19.71
N GLY A 159 13.19 2.30 -18.39
CA GLY A 159 14.23 3.12 -17.75
C GLY A 159 14.10 4.63 -18.01
N ARG A 160 12.95 5.11 -18.52
CA ARG A 160 12.77 6.49 -18.99
C ARG A 160 12.20 7.45 -17.96
N THR A 161 11.84 6.99 -16.75
CA THR A 161 11.35 7.89 -15.69
C THR A 161 12.49 8.54 -14.92
N ARG A 162 12.23 9.75 -14.39
CA ARG A 162 13.20 10.46 -13.54
C ARG A 162 13.58 9.65 -12.29
N THR A 163 12.63 8.94 -11.71
CA THR A 163 12.83 8.11 -10.53
C THR A 163 13.80 6.96 -10.81
N VAL A 164 13.61 6.21 -11.91
CA VAL A 164 14.50 5.10 -12.29
C VAL A 164 15.92 5.63 -12.59
N LYS A 165 16.02 6.75 -13.31
CA LYS A 165 17.33 7.39 -13.57
C LYS A 165 18.03 7.84 -12.30
N ALA A 166 17.29 8.41 -11.33
CA ALA A 166 17.87 8.81 -10.05
C ALA A 166 18.31 7.60 -9.24
N LEU A 167 17.55 6.50 -9.22
CA LEU A 167 17.94 5.25 -8.56
C LEU A 167 19.18 4.63 -9.18
N ALA A 168 19.30 4.63 -10.50
CA ALA A 168 20.49 4.17 -11.22
C ALA A 168 21.74 4.98 -10.88
N LEU A 169 21.61 6.31 -10.70
CA LEU A 169 22.71 7.17 -10.25
C LEU A 169 23.16 6.89 -8.80
N LEU A 170 22.22 6.47 -7.95
CA LEU A 170 22.50 6.13 -6.54
C LEU A 170 23.05 4.70 -6.38
N SER A 171 22.98 3.87 -7.42
CA SER A 171 23.47 2.49 -7.44
C SER A 171 24.40 2.26 -8.64
N PRO A 172 25.56 2.92 -8.72
CA PRO A 172 26.42 2.92 -9.92
C PRO A 172 27.01 1.54 -10.27
N HIS A 173 26.89 0.55 -9.37
CA HIS A 173 27.36 -0.82 -9.60
C HIS A 173 26.22 -1.78 -10.04
N ASP A 174 25.02 -1.27 -10.18
CA ASP A 174 23.87 -2.08 -10.61
C ASP A 174 23.62 -1.81 -12.09
N ASP A 175 23.74 -2.83 -12.94
CA ASP A 175 23.33 -2.72 -14.33
C ASP A 175 21.80 -2.53 -14.39
N ILE A 176 21.34 -1.57 -15.21
CA ILE A 176 19.89 -1.25 -15.34
C ILE A 176 19.09 -2.47 -15.83
N GLY A 177 19.77 -3.43 -16.48
CA GLY A 177 19.19 -4.69 -16.94
C GLY A 177 18.89 -5.70 -15.82
N ASP A 178 19.41 -5.48 -14.61
CA ASP A 178 19.26 -6.37 -13.45
C ASP A 178 18.18 -5.89 -12.45
N ILE A 179 17.50 -4.77 -12.75
CA ILE A 179 16.42 -4.18 -11.96
C ILE A 179 15.08 -4.47 -12.63
#